data_92abaff4266a919e69390eb822602910
#
_entry.id   92abaff4266a919e69390eb822602910
#
_cell.length_a   1.000
_cell.length_b   1.000
_cell.length_c   1.000
_cell.angle_alpha   90.00
_cell.angle_beta   90.00
_cell.angle_gamma   90.00
#
_symmetry.space_group_name_H-M   'P 1'
#
loop_
_entity.id
_entity.type
_entity.pdbx_description
1 polymer ?
#
loop_
_entity_poly.entity_id
_entity_poly.type
_entity_poly.pdbx_seq_one_letter_code
_entity_poly.pdbx_strand_id
1 'polypeptide(L)'
;MSTSTLEKTDTKIRKQPPYHVIILNDDDHTIEYVVKLCSSIFGHPVEKGVEIAKEIHFQGRAIVFTGSLEVAELKQEQVHSMGPDPLVAKCKGSMTAVIEQA
;
A
#
# COMPACT_ATOMS: atom_id res chain seq x y z
N MET A 1 16.74 -4.32 -33.98
CA MET A 1 16.43 -4.38 -33.16
C MET A 1 16.39 -4.19 -32.52
N SER A 2 16.29 -3.95 -32.98
CA SER A 2 15.95 -3.95 -31.99
C SER A 2 15.72 -3.62 -31.54
N THR A 3 15.80 -3.51 -32.24
CA THR A 3 15.39 -3.45 -31.54
C THR A 3 14.87 -3.49 -31.10
N SER A 4 14.84 -3.55 -31.63
CA SER A 4 14.29 -3.81 -30.90
C SER A 4 14.04 -4.15 -30.41
N THR A 5 14.19 -4.26 -30.99
CA THR A 5 13.84 -4.77 -30.22
C THR A 5 13.59 -4.87 -29.60
N LEU A 6 13.59 -4.84 -30.22
CA LEU A 6 13.16 -5.00 -29.40
C LEU A 6 12.52 -4.77 -28.98
N GLU A 7 12.36 -4.67 -29.41
CA GLU A 7 11.67 -4.67 -28.87
C GLU A 7 10.91 -4.94 -28.49
N LYS A 8 10.84 -5.33 -28.84
CA LYS A 8 10.14 -5.82 -28.41
C LYS A 8 9.86 -6.38 -27.81
N THR A 9 10.09 -6.66 -27.96
CA THR A 9 9.86 -7.28 -27.40
C THR A 9 9.69 -7.37 -26.60
N ASP A 10 9.66 -7.23 -26.89
CA ASP A 10 9.32 -7.29 -26.08
C ASP A 10 8.82 -7.13 -25.41
N THR A 11 8.72 -6.86 -25.60
CA THR A 11 8.10 -6.86 -25.13
C THR A 11 7.43 -7.40 -24.61
N LYS A 12 7.18 -7.86 -24.83
CA LYS A 12 6.49 -8.62 -24.42
C LYS A 12 6.54 -9.02 -23.34
N ILE A 13 6.95 -8.95 -23.18
CA ILE A 13 7.12 -9.19 -22.25
C ILE A 13 6.32 -9.19 -21.29
N ARG A 14 6.06 -9.48 -20.96
CA ARG A 14 5.32 -9.58 -20.34
C ARG A 14 4.82 -8.74 -19.58
N LYS A 15 3.92 -8.49 -19.85
CA LYS A 15 3.22 -7.70 -19.17
C LYS A 15 2.55 -8.31 -18.13
N GLN A 16 3.01 -8.16 -16.90
CA GLN A 16 2.25 -8.58 -15.75
C GLN A 16 1.22 -7.52 -15.43
N PRO A 17 0.01 -7.92 -14.97
CA PRO A 17 -0.97 -6.93 -14.54
C PRO A 17 -0.47 -6.18 -13.31
N PRO A 18 -0.92 -4.95 -13.09
CA PRO A 18 -0.60 -4.25 -11.85
C PRO A 18 -1.34 -4.85 -10.66
N TYR A 19 -0.83 -4.59 -9.48
CA TYR A 19 -1.42 -5.06 -8.23
C TYR A 19 -1.63 -3.89 -7.28
N HIS A 20 -2.72 -3.94 -6.52
CA HIS A 20 -3.02 -2.96 -5.48
C HIS A 20 -2.51 -3.44 -4.14
N VAL A 21 -1.99 -2.53 -3.34
CA VAL A 21 -1.82 -2.74 -1.90
C VAL A 21 -2.98 -2.03 -1.23
N ILE A 22 -3.72 -2.75 -0.41
CA ILE A 22 -4.96 -2.28 0.20
C ILE A 22 -4.82 -2.40 1.71
N ILE A 23 -5.09 -1.29 2.43
CA ILE A 23 -5.08 -1.28 3.88
C ILE A 23 -6.50 -1.53 4.38
N LEU A 24 -6.64 -2.48 5.29
CA LEU A 24 -7.93 -2.85 5.86
C LEU A 24 -8.18 -2.10 7.16
N ASN A 25 -9.46 -1.77 7.41
CA ASN A 25 -9.85 -1.10 8.64
C ASN A 25 -9.70 -2.03 9.83
N ASP A 26 -9.29 -1.45 10.95
CA ASP A 26 -9.43 -2.06 12.26
C ASP A 26 -9.70 -0.92 13.25
N ASP A 27 -9.93 -1.24 14.52
CA ASP A 27 -10.28 -0.24 15.52
C ASP A 27 -9.10 0.12 16.42
N ASP A 28 -7.89 -0.30 16.03
CA ASP A 28 -6.72 -0.18 16.90
C ASP A 28 -5.69 0.84 16.41
N HIS A 29 -6.04 1.66 15.41
CA HIS A 29 -5.08 2.61 14.84
C HIS A 29 -5.72 3.98 14.65
N THR A 30 -4.92 5.03 14.92
CA THR A 30 -5.36 6.41 14.81
C THR A 30 -5.16 6.93 13.38
N ILE A 31 -5.78 8.08 13.10
CA ILE A 31 -5.55 8.80 11.83
C ILE A 31 -4.07 9.12 11.70
N GLU A 32 -3.43 9.55 12.79
CA GLU A 32 -2.01 9.88 12.80
C GLU A 32 -1.16 8.69 12.35
N TYR A 33 -1.52 7.49 12.79
CA TYR A 33 -0.80 6.28 12.39
C TYR A 33 -0.92 6.07 10.88
N VAL A 34 -2.14 6.22 10.33
CA VAL A 34 -2.36 6.04 8.89
C VAL A 34 -1.60 7.07 8.08
N VAL A 35 -1.62 8.34 8.53
CA VAL A 35 -0.88 9.40 7.85
C VAL A 35 0.61 9.09 7.82
N LYS A 36 1.16 8.66 8.96
CA LYS A 36 2.57 8.31 9.04
C LYS A 36 2.91 7.11 8.17
N LEU A 37 2.06 6.09 8.17
CA LEU A 37 2.22 4.91 7.35
C LEU A 37 2.25 5.28 5.87
N CYS A 38 1.29 6.09 5.44
CA CYS A 38 1.19 6.51 4.04
C CYS A 38 2.38 7.36 3.62
N SER A 39 2.85 8.23 4.50
CA SER A 39 3.99 9.09 4.21
C SER A 39 5.30 8.29 4.15
N SER A 40 5.54 7.44 5.16
CA SER A 40 6.84 6.78 5.28
C SER A 40 7.00 5.62 4.32
N ILE A 41 5.92 4.91 4.00
CA ILE A 41 6.01 3.72 3.14
C ILE A 41 5.66 4.05 1.69
N PHE A 42 4.63 4.88 1.48
CA PHE A 42 4.10 5.13 0.14
C PHE A 42 4.40 6.53 -0.39
N GLY A 43 4.99 7.40 0.42
CA GLY A 43 5.36 8.74 -0.02
C GLY A 43 4.19 9.68 -0.23
N HIS A 44 3.04 9.39 0.38
CA HIS A 44 1.87 10.26 0.24
C HIS A 44 2.00 11.49 1.13
N PRO A 45 1.57 12.67 0.65
CA PRO A 45 1.53 13.85 1.51
C PRO A 45 0.44 13.71 2.59
N VAL A 46 0.52 14.56 3.60
CA VAL A 46 -0.39 14.51 4.75
C VAL A 46 -1.85 14.52 4.32
N GLU A 47 -2.20 15.40 3.39
CA GLU A 47 -3.58 15.53 2.92
C GLU A 47 -4.10 14.23 2.32
N LYS A 48 -3.25 13.55 1.55
CA LYS A 48 -3.62 12.27 0.96
C LYS A 48 -3.75 11.19 2.03
N GLY A 49 -2.86 11.21 3.02
CA GLY A 49 -2.94 10.28 4.14
C GLY A 49 -4.23 10.43 4.93
N VAL A 50 -4.67 11.67 5.15
CA VAL A 50 -5.94 11.93 5.83
C VAL A 50 -7.12 11.41 5.02
N GLU A 51 -7.11 11.62 3.69
CA GLU A 51 -8.15 11.08 2.80
C GLU A 51 -8.21 9.57 2.87
N ILE A 52 -7.05 8.93 2.84
CA ILE A 52 -6.96 7.48 2.93
C ILE A 52 -7.51 6.99 4.28
N ALA A 53 -7.17 7.67 5.36
CA ALA A 53 -7.65 7.30 6.69
C ALA A 53 -9.19 7.37 6.76
N LYS A 54 -9.77 8.41 6.15
CA LYS A 54 -11.23 8.54 6.09
C LYS A 54 -11.84 7.42 5.27
N GLU A 55 -11.24 7.11 4.13
CA GLU A 55 -11.74 6.04 3.26
C GLU A 55 -11.72 4.71 3.99
N ILE A 56 -10.63 4.41 4.69
CA ILE A 56 -10.52 3.18 5.48
C ILE A 56 -11.64 3.13 6.52
N HIS A 57 -11.87 4.25 7.21
CA HIS A 57 -12.87 4.29 8.27
C HIS A 57 -14.30 4.07 7.71
N PHE A 58 -14.64 4.73 6.61
CA PHE A 58 -16.00 4.69 6.10
C PHE A 58 -16.27 3.55 5.14
N GLN A 59 -15.26 3.11 4.37
CA GLN A 59 -15.43 2.06 3.38
C GLN A 59 -14.86 0.71 3.83
N GLY A 60 -14.11 0.69 4.91
CA GLY A 60 -13.51 -0.52 5.44
C GLY A 60 -12.16 -0.86 4.83
N ARG A 61 -11.76 -0.17 3.78
CA ARG A 61 -10.49 -0.44 3.09
C ARG A 61 -10.15 0.71 2.16
N ALA A 62 -8.88 0.83 1.81
CA ALA A 62 -8.45 1.82 0.82
C ALA A 62 -7.24 1.31 0.07
N ILE A 63 -7.18 1.60 -1.23
CA ILE A 63 -6.02 1.31 -2.05
C ILE A 63 -4.99 2.40 -1.79
N VAL A 64 -3.78 2.01 -1.39
CA VAL A 64 -2.72 2.97 -1.08
C VAL A 64 -1.58 2.95 -2.10
N PHE A 65 -1.53 1.93 -2.94
CA PHE A 65 -0.46 1.79 -3.93
C PHE A 65 -0.94 0.87 -5.05
N THR A 66 -0.48 1.14 -6.27
CA THR A 66 -0.71 0.26 -7.41
C THR A 66 0.60 0.16 -8.19
N GLY A 67 1.04 -1.03 -8.48
CA GLY A 67 2.29 -1.24 -9.22
C GLY A 67 2.56 -2.72 -9.42
N SER A 68 3.82 -3.06 -9.66
CA SER A 68 4.21 -4.44 -9.90
C SER A 68 3.95 -5.30 -8.66
N LEU A 69 3.74 -6.59 -8.87
CA LEU A 69 3.54 -7.53 -7.77
C LEU A 69 4.73 -7.51 -6.81
N GLU A 70 5.93 -7.47 -7.35
CA GLU A 70 7.14 -7.50 -6.54
C GLU A 70 7.22 -6.29 -5.61
N VAL A 71 6.93 -5.09 -6.12
CA VAL A 71 6.94 -3.90 -5.30
C VAL A 71 5.76 -3.91 -4.32
N ALA A 72 4.59 -4.39 -4.76
CA ALA A 72 3.42 -4.50 -3.88
C ALA A 72 3.74 -5.39 -2.68
N GLU A 73 4.40 -6.52 -2.92
CA GLU A 73 4.79 -7.43 -1.83
C GLU A 73 5.77 -6.79 -0.87
N LEU A 74 6.73 -6.03 -1.40
CA LEU A 74 7.67 -5.30 -0.55
C LEU A 74 6.93 -4.28 0.33
N LYS A 75 6.01 -3.52 -0.27
CA LYS A 75 5.22 -2.53 0.47
C LYS A 75 4.37 -3.19 1.54
N GLN A 76 3.75 -4.33 1.22
CA GLN A 76 2.98 -5.09 2.20
C GLN A 76 3.84 -5.46 3.41
N GLU A 77 5.04 -5.95 3.16
CA GLU A 77 5.97 -6.29 4.22
C GLU A 77 6.32 -5.09 5.08
N GLN A 78 6.55 -3.95 4.44
CA GLN A 78 6.88 -2.72 5.17
C GLN A 78 5.72 -2.28 6.07
N VAL A 79 4.48 -2.42 5.59
CA VAL A 79 3.30 -2.12 6.42
C VAL A 79 3.28 -3.03 7.64
N HIS A 80 3.44 -4.33 7.42
CA HIS A 80 3.37 -5.30 8.52
C HIS A 80 4.53 -5.16 9.50
N SER A 81 5.62 -4.54 9.10
CA SER A 81 6.77 -4.31 9.96
C SER A 81 6.71 -3.01 10.73
N MET A 82 5.68 -2.20 10.51
CA MET A 82 5.63 -0.87 11.11
C MET A 82 5.44 -0.88 12.62
N GLY A 83 4.81 -1.94 13.12
CA GLY A 83 4.60 -2.07 14.56
C GLY A 83 3.31 -1.42 15.03
N PRO A 84 3.04 -1.50 16.34
CA PRO A 84 1.78 -1.00 16.88
C PRO A 84 1.72 0.52 16.91
N ASP A 85 0.49 1.04 17.02
CA ASP A 85 0.24 2.47 17.15
C ASP A 85 0.53 2.88 18.60
N PRO A 86 1.51 3.75 18.83
CA PRO A 86 1.86 4.14 20.20
C PRO A 86 0.78 4.99 20.88
N LEU A 87 -0.18 5.50 20.12
CA LEU A 87 -1.25 6.31 20.69
C LEU A 87 -2.43 5.46 21.16
N VAL A 88 -2.41 4.14 20.93
CA VAL A 88 -3.48 3.23 21.33
C VAL A 88 -2.88 2.17 22.25
N ALA A 89 -3.19 2.26 23.52
CA ALA A 89 -2.53 1.44 24.55
C ALA A 89 -2.68 -0.07 24.31
N LYS A 90 -3.80 -0.50 23.75
CA LYS A 90 -4.04 -1.92 23.52
C LYS A 90 -3.66 -2.40 22.13
N CYS A 91 -3.08 -1.53 21.32
CA CYS A 91 -2.69 -1.90 19.95
C CYS A 91 -1.53 -2.90 20.01
N LYS A 92 -1.67 -4.02 19.33
CA LYS A 92 -0.69 -5.11 19.42
C LYS A 92 0.21 -5.21 18.21
N GLY A 93 -0.10 -4.55 17.12
CA GLY A 93 0.71 -4.65 15.92
C GLY A 93 0.28 -3.66 14.86
N SER A 94 0.84 -3.82 13.67
CA SER A 94 0.56 -2.94 12.54
C SER A 94 -0.85 -3.16 11.99
N MET A 95 -1.27 -2.26 11.11
CA MET A 95 -2.47 -2.48 10.30
C MET A 95 -2.22 -3.62 9.32
N THR A 96 -3.30 -4.16 8.77
CA THR A 96 -3.21 -5.26 7.80
C THR A 96 -3.27 -4.71 6.38
N ALA A 97 -2.33 -5.15 5.56
CA ALA A 97 -2.30 -4.83 4.14
C ALA A 97 -2.50 -6.12 3.35
N VAL A 98 -3.34 -6.05 2.31
CA VAL A 98 -3.55 -7.17 1.40
C VAL A 98 -3.21 -6.72 -0.02
N ILE A 99 -2.97 -7.70 -0.89
CA ILE A 99 -2.60 -7.45 -2.28
C ILE A 99 -3.68 -8.05 -3.16
N GLU A 100 -4.17 -7.26 -4.13
CA GLU A 100 -5.16 -7.72 -5.09
C GLU A 100 -4.74 -7.29 -6.48
N GLN A 101 -4.98 -8.15 -7.46
CA GLN A 101 -4.73 -7.77 -8.84
C GLN A 101 -5.68 -6.63 -9.24
N ALA A 102 -5.10 -5.63 -9.85
CA ALA A 102 -5.87 -4.46 -10.27
C ALA A 102 -6.78 -4.78 -11.45
#